data_82fcb45b2f183bd0499280babea9da07
#
_entry.id   82fcb45b2f183bd0499280babea9da07
#
_cell.length_a   1.000
_cell.length_b   1.000
_cell.length_c   1.000
_cell.angle_alpha   90.00
_cell.angle_beta   90.00
_cell.angle_gamma   90.00
#
_symmetry.space_group_name_H-M   'P 1'
#
loop_
_entity.id
_entity.type
_entity.pdbx_description
1 polymer ?
#
loop_
_entity_poly.entity_id
_entity_poly.type
_entity_poly.pdbx_seq_one_letter_code
_entity_poly.pdbx_strand_id
1 'polypeptide(L)'
;RDLVRSRGLGDVYKRQAVFGYGFWELDQNGMPIGGRGPVDRRYRGKNAPTELPSHDDDGLAGSLTTHEFNSSALRENRRIKVYLPPGHSPDSNLPVIYSTDGNMIEPYIRRLDAAIANQAIPPVVVIAPHAAPMDHTGNERALEYLPGFDDQRFDRHQRFFVDELSQWSEEEFGVSDAREFRAIFGCSDGAGHALATGSMHRGRYGHCIAFSAGMPPGEQIAWNADGAPFVHLCAGTLEPGFHQATEAWAAWLHFHSSPHHFTERVCGHDLIQWIEELPKSIARAWGQDPMT
;
A
#
# COMPACT_ATOMS: atom_id res chain seq x y z
N ARG A 1 33.51 -6.56 -4.65
CA ARG A 1 33.96 -5.43 -5.48
C ARG A 1 33.10 -5.40 -6.72
N ASP A 2 32.01 -4.70 -6.62
CA ASP A 2 31.53 -3.77 -7.64
C ASP A 2 30.25 -3.23 -7.10
N LEU A 3 30.37 -2.14 -6.36
CA LEU A 3 29.32 -1.14 -6.22
C LEU A 3 28.74 -0.93 -7.61
N VAL A 4 27.45 -1.18 -7.76
CA VAL A 4 26.70 -0.79 -8.94
C VAL A 4 27.07 0.66 -9.21
N ARG A 5 28.00 0.89 -10.14
CA ARG A 5 28.26 2.20 -10.67
C ARG A 5 27.04 2.54 -11.52
N SER A 6 26.04 3.12 -10.92
CA SER A 6 25.01 3.84 -11.64
C SER A 6 25.68 5.03 -12.32
N ARG A 7 26.21 4.79 -13.50
CA ARG A 7 26.65 5.86 -14.40
C ARG A 7 25.40 6.63 -14.79
N GLY A 8 25.21 7.79 -14.19
CA GLY A 8 24.21 8.73 -14.63
C GLY A 8 23.31 9.38 -13.59
N LEU A 9 23.24 8.88 -12.34
CA LEU A 9 22.56 9.64 -11.30
C LEU A 9 23.49 10.77 -10.85
N GLY A 10 23.20 11.98 -11.30
CA GLY A 10 23.91 13.19 -10.86
C GLY A 10 23.82 13.35 -9.33
N ASP A 11 24.70 14.18 -8.77
CA ASP A 11 24.73 14.45 -7.31
C ASP A 11 23.39 14.87 -6.73
N VAL A 12 22.50 15.45 -7.54
CA VAL A 12 21.13 15.86 -7.13
C VAL A 12 20.31 14.65 -6.68
N TYR A 13 20.26 13.59 -7.49
CA TYR A 13 19.50 12.38 -7.15
C TYR A 13 20.03 11.67 -5.91
N LYS A 14 21.36 11.55 -5.78
CA LYS A 14 21.98 10.94 -4.59
C LYS A 14 21.62 11.69 -3.31
N ARG A 15 21.47 13.01 -3.38
CA ARG A 15 21.12 13.83 -2.23
C ARG A 15 19.64 13.69 -1.81
N GLN A 16 18.77 13.27 -2.72
CA GLN A 16 17.35 13.05 -2.48
C GLN A 16 17.00 11.59 -2.19
N ALA A 17 17.93 10.66 -2.43
CA ALA A 17 17.68 9.23 -2.33
C ALA A 17 17.36 8.79 -0.90
N VAL A 18 16.36 7.91 -0.79
CA VAL A 18 16.02 7.17 0.44
C VAL A 18 15.90 5.71 0.07
N PHE A 19 16.66 4.84 0.70
CA PHE A 19 16.57 3.39 0.45
C PHE A 19 17.11 2.57 1.63
N GLY A 20 16.55 1.37 1.77
CA GLY A 20 17.10 0.34 2.62
C GLY A 20 18.23 -0.40 1.93
N TYR A 21 19.25 -0.84 2.68
CA TYR A 21 20.32 -1.67 2.17
C TYR A 21 20.84 -2.62 3.25
N GLY A 22 21.48 -3.70 2.79
CA GLY A 22 22.12 -4.66 3.66
C GLY A 22 23.35 -5.24 3.00
N PHE A 23 24.12 -6.01 3.74
CA PHE A 23 25.27 -6.72 3.25
C PHE A 23 25.02 -8.21 3.32
N TRP A 24 25.45 -8.94 2.30
CA TRP A 24 25.43 -10.40 2.27
C TRP A 24 26.85 -10.93 2.21
N GLU A 25 27.09 -11.97 2.98
CA GLU A 25 28.26 -12.79 2.77
C GLU A 25 28.01 -13.68 1.53
N LEU A 26 28.97 -13.68 0.61
CA LEU A 26 28.88 -14.45 -0.62
C LEU A 26 29.84 -15.65 -0.55
N ASP A 27 29.39 -16.78 -1.11
CA ASP A 27 30.24 -17.93 -1.33
C ASP A 27 31.28 -17.67 -2.45
N GLN A 28 32.13 -18.66 -2.72
CA GLN A 28 33.16 -18.58 -3.76
C GLN A 28 32.59 -18.41 -5.19
N ASN A 29 31.31 -18.66 -5.39
CA ASN A 29 30.59 -18.49 -6.66
C ASN A 29 29.83 -17.17 -6.72
N GLY A 30 29.92 -16.33 -5.69
CA GLY A 30 29.21 -15.06 -5.59
C GLY A 30 27.75 -15.19 -5.18
N MET A 31 27.33 -16.33 -4.63
CA MET A 31 25.97 -16.56 -4.16
C MET A 31 25.85 -16.23 -2.66
N PRO A 32 24.73 -15.61 -2.22
CA PRO A 32 24.51 -15.31 -0.81
C PRO A 32 24.52 -16.57 0.07
N ILE A 33 25.33 -16.56 1.12
CA ILE A 33 25.33 -17.60 2.14
C ILE A 33 24.17 -17.35 3.10
N GLY A 34 23.32 -18.37 3.31
CA GLY A 34 22.19 -18.27 4.23
C GLY A 34 20.95 -17.53 3.69
N GLY A 35 20.85 -17.32 2.38
CA GLY A 35 19.73 -16.66 1.73
C GLY A 35 19.84 -15.12 1.69
N ARG A 36 18.71 -14.43 1.53
CA ARG A 36 18.69 -12.95 1.57
C ARG A 36 19.01 -12.47 2.98
N GLY A 37 20.09 -11.70 3.12
CA GLY A 37 20.40 -11.02 4.34
C GLY A 37 19.38 -9.92 4.68
N PRO A 38 19.30 -9.49 5.94
CA PRO A 38 18.38 -8.45 6.34
C PRO A 38 18.73 -7.11 5.66
N VAL A 39 17.70 -6.37 5.22
CA VAL A 39 17.81 -4.96 4.90
C VAL A 39 17.72 -4.22 6.23
N ASP A 40 18.85 -4.04 6.90
CA ASP A 40 18.95 -3.56 8.28
C ASP A 40 19.47 -2.13 8.39
N ARG A 41 19.83 -1.52 7.27
CA ARG A 41 20.37 -0.16 7.19
C ARG A 41 19.55 0.71 6.27
N ARG A 42 19.47 1.99 6.61
CA ARG A 42 18.79 3.01 5.81
C ARG A 42 19.77 4.09 5.38
N TYR A 43 19.67 4.50 4.15
CA TYR A 43 20.32 5.70 3.64
C TYR A 43 19.26 6.77 3.41
N ARG A 44 19.53 7.96 3.90
CA ARG A 44 18.73 9.16 3.61
C ARG A 44 19.67 10.27 3.16
N GLY A 45 19.51 10.71 1.93
CA GLY A 45 20.27 11.81 1.37
C GLY A 45 19.96 13.13 2.08
N LYS A 46 20.91 14.05 2.11
CA LYS A 46 20.80 15.34 2.82
C LYS A 46 19.66 16.26 2.32
N ASN A 47 19.18 16.04 1.12
CA ASN A 47 18.07 16.77 0.50
C ASN A 47 16.83 15.87 0.32
N ALA A 48 16.81 14.69 0.93
CA ALA A 48 15.62 13.84 0.94
C ALA A 48 14.51 14.52 1.76
N PRO A 49 13.23 14.24 1.43
CA PRO A 49 12.11 14.75 2.23
C PRO A 49 12.29 14.41 3.71
N THR A 50 11.86 15.31 4.58
CA THR A 50 11.90 15.09 6.04
C THR A 50 11.10 13.84 6.38
N GLU A 51 11.64 13.00 7.22
CA GLU A 51 10.95 11.82 7.72
C GLU A 51 9.81 12.25 8.63
N LEU A 52 8.63 11.70 8.41
CA LEU A 52 7.51 11.90 9.32
C LEU A 52 7.78 11.16 10.65
N PRO A 53 7.25 11.66 11.79
CA PRO A 53 7.34 10.94 13.06
C PRO A 53 6.82 9.50 12.95
N SER A 54 7.38 8.61 13.76
CA SER A 54 6.96 7.22 13.90
C SER A 54 7.00 6.84 15.37
N HIS A 55 6.07 6.02 15.80
CA HIS A 55 6.15 5.38 17.13
C HIS A 55 7.03 4.14 17.03
N ASP A 56 8.32 4.28 17.34
CA ASP A 56 9.26 3.17 17.22
C ASP A 56 9.29 2.27 18.48
N ASP A 57 9.24 2.84 19.69
CA ASP A 57 9.44 2.09 20.95
C ASP A 57 8.34 2.25 22.00
N ASP A 58 7.49 3.28 21.95
CA ASP A 58 6.59 3.66 23.05
C ASP A 58 5.16 3.09 22.94
N GLY A 59 4.94 2.18 22.01
CA GLY A 59 3.60 1.67 21.72
C GLY A 59 2.78 2.62 20.87
N LEU A 60 1.59 2.17 20.46
CA LEU A 60 0.65 2.97 19.68
C LEU A 60 -0.23 3.81 20.63
N ALA A 61 -0.60 5.01 20.20
CA ALA A 61 -1.62 5.81 20.87
C ALA A 61 -3.02 5.22 20.62
N GLY A 62 -3.25 4.63 19.45
CA GLY A 62 -4.42 3.82 19.13
C GLY A 62 -4.22 2.33 19.48
N SER A 63 -4.93 1.45 18.80
CA SER A 63 -4.83 0.01 19.03
C SER A 63 -4.69 -0.76 17.71
N LEU A 64 -3.85 -1.80 17.71
CA LEU A 64 -3.71 -2.75 16.61
C LEU A 64 -4.02 -4.16 17.12
N THR A 65 -5.08 -4.75 16.60
CA THR A 65 -5.55 -6.07 16.99
C THR A 65 -5.51 -7.05 15.82
N THR A 66 -5.59 -8.35 16.12
CA THR A 66 -5.68 -9.41 15.11
C THR A 66 -6.95 -10.22 15.37
N HIS A 67 -7.73 -10.39 14.33
CA HIS A 67 -8.99 -11.12 14.35
C HIS A 67 -8.91 -12.33 13.42
N GLU A 68 -9.54 -13.45 13.83
CA GLU A 68 -9.78 -14.59 12.95
C GLU A 68 -11.14 -14.43 12.29
N PHE A 69 -11.16 -14.45 10.97
CA PHE A 69 -12.36 -14.28 10.16
C PHE A 69 -12.60 -15.51 9.30
N ASN A 70 -13.78 -16.14 9.47
CA ASN A 70 -14.19 -17.26 8.63
C ASN A 70 -14.87 -16.74 7.37
N SER A 71 -14.16 -16.80 6.25
CA SER A 71 -14.67 -16.33 4.96
C SER A 71 -15.40 -17.45 4.20
N SER A 72 -16.66 -17.22 3.90
CA SER A 72 -17.45 -18.09 3.04
C SER A 72 -16.98 -18.05 1.58
N ALA A 73 -16.56 -16.87 1.11
CA ALA A 73 -16.06 -16.68 -0.25
C ALA A 73 -14.73 -17.40 -0.47
N LEU A 74 -13.77 -17.25 0.47
CA LEU A 74 -12.48 -17.93 0.41
C LEU A 74 -12.57 -19.41 0.81
N ARG A 75 -13.57 -19.78 1.61
CA ARG A 75 -13.74 -21.11 2.24
C ARG A 75 -12.60 -21.48 3.20
N GLU A 76 -12.09 -20.47 3.91
CA GLU A 76 -10.99 -20.60 4.86
C GLU A 76 -11.07 -19.52 5.94
N ASN A 77 -10.32 -19.73 7.02
CA ASN A 77 -10.09 -18.68 8.02
C ASN A 77 -8.98 -17.76 7.54
N ARG A 78 -9.24 -16.44 7.61
CA ARG A 78 -8.28 -15.42 7.28
C ARG A 78 -8.02 -14.52 8.50
N ARG A 79 -6.76 -14.29 8.84
CA ARG A 79 -6.40 -13.30 9.85
C ARG A 79 -6.54 -11.90 9.31
N ILE A 80 -7.11 -11.01 10.13
CA ILE A 80 -7.29 -9.60 9.77
C ILE A 80 -6.66 -8.75 10.86
N LYS A 81 -5.74 -7.87 10.48
CA LYS A 81 -5.24 -6.80 11.35
C LYS A 81 -6.20 -5.62 11.29
N VAL A 82 -6.58 -5.11 12.46
CA VAL A 82 -7.45 -3.95 12.58
C VAL A 82 -6.74 -2.89 13.43
N TYR A 83 -6.56 -1.72 12.86
CA TYR A 83 -6.09 -0.55 13.58
C TYR A 83 -7.24 0.41 13.84
N LEU A 84 -7.42 0.79 15.10
CA LEU A 84 -8.36 1.80 15.53
C LEU A 84 -7.58 3.00 16.09
N PRO A 85 -7.83 4.23 15.59
CA PRO A 85 -7.11 5.42 16.05
C PRO A 85 -7.48 5.80 17.50
N PRO A 86 -6.68 6.65 18.16
CA PRO A 86 -7.00 7.13 19.50
C PRO A 86 -8.39 7.76 19.56
N GLY A 87 -9.16 7.41 20.59
CA GLY A 87 -10.51 7.94 20.79
C GLY A 87 -11.58 7.36 19.86
N HIS A 88 -11.27 6.31 19.10
CA HIS A 88 -12.28 5.63 18.29
C HIS A 88 -13.47 5.13 19.13
N SER A 89 -14.66 5.31 18.56
CA SER A 89 -15.88 4.65 19.03
C SER A 89 -16.69 4.18 17.80
N PRO A 90 -17.54 3.13 17.93
CA PRO A 90 -18.37 2.67 16.81
C PRO A 90 -19.28 3.74 16.20
N ASP A 91 -19.63 4.78 16.96
CA ASP A 91 -20.46 5.89 16.48
C ASP A 91 -19.65 6.99 15.75
N SER A 92 -18.32 6.84 15.68
CA SER A 92 -17.43 7.87 15.10
C SER A 92 -17.54 8.01 13.60
N ASN A 93 -18.06 7.01 12.91
CA ASN A 93 -18.22 6.98 11.44
C ASN A 93 -16.95 7.44 10.69
N LEU A 94 -15.78 6.92 11.11
CA LEU A 94 -14.48 7.35 10.59
C LEU A 94 -14.22 6.83 9.18
N PRO A 95 -13.38 7.54 8.40
CA PRO A 95 -12.82 7.01 7.17
C PRO A 95 -12.09 5.69 7.38
N VAL A 96 -12.17 4.79 6.41
CA VAL A 96 -11.55 3.47 6.47
C VAL A 96 -10.66 3.19 5.26
N ILE A 97 -9.52 2.58 5.54
CA ILE A 97 -8.58 2.06 4.55
C ILE A 97 -8.64 0.54 4.57
N TYR A 98 -9.09 -0.05 3.49
CA TYR A 98 -8.99 -1.49 3.25
C TYR A 98 -7.65 -1.77 2.60
N SER A 99 -6.72 -2.35 3.36
CA SER A 99 -5.34 -2.59 2.92
C SER A 99 -5.14 -4.04 2.53
N THR A 100 -4.36 -4.29 1.51
CA THR A 100 -3.75 -5.60 1.28
C THR A 100 -2.64 -5.88 2.30
N ASP A 101 -2.14 -7.13 2.34
CA ASP A 101 -0.91 -7.50 3.07
C ASP A 101 -0.91 -7.20 4.57
N GLY A 102 -1.99 -7.51 5.27
CA GLY A 102 -2.13 -7.29 6.71
C GLY A 102 -1.00 -7.90 7.57
N ASN A 103 -0.33 -8.94 7.07
CA ASN A 103 0.86 -9.52 7.71
C ASN A 103 2.08 -8.58 7.69
N MET A 104 2.06 -7.54 6.86
CA MET A 104 3.14 -6.54 6.73
C MET A 104 2.69 -5.12 7.12
N ILE A 105 1.48 -4.93 7.66
CA ILE A 105 0.87 -3.61 7.86
C ILE A 105 1.47 -2.83 9.03
N GLU A 106 2.09 -3.46 9.99
CA GLU A 106 2.52 -2.85 11.26
C GLU A 106 3.43 -1.62 11.08
N PRO A 107 4.45 -1.61 10.19
CA PRO A 107 5.27 -0.41 9.96
C PRO A 107 4.46 0.79 9.44
N TYR A 108 3.42 0.54 8.65
CA TYR A 108 2.51 1.60 8.20
C TYR A 108 1.68 2.14 9.35
N ILE A 109 1.15 1.25 10.20
CA ILE A 109 0.35 1.64 11.35
C ILE A 109 1.15 2.53 12.31
N ARG A 110 2.39 2.18 12.63
CA ARG A 110 3.27 3.01 13.49
C ARG A 110 3.42 4.44 12.95
N ARG A 111 3.51 4.58 11.64
CA ARG A 111 3.61 5.89 10.98
C ARG A 111 2.29 6.64 10.97
N LEU A 112 1.19 5.95 10.68
CA LEU A 112 -0.15 6.54 10.67
C LEU A 112 -0.55 6.99 12.07
N ASP A 113 -0.35 6.15 13.08
CA ASP A 113 -0.68 6.44 14.47
C ASP A 113 0.04 7.70 14.97
N ALA A 114 1.35 7.81 14.70
CA ALA A 114 2.11 9.01 15.02
C ALA A 114 1.61 10.25 14.26
N ALA A 115 1.25 10.11 12.99
CA ALA A 115 0.73 11.22 12.20
C ALA A 115 -0.65 11.68 12.69
N ILE A 116 -1.52 10.76 13.10
CA ILE A 116 -2.83 11.06 13.72
C ILE A 116 -2.63 11.74 15.08
N ALA A 117 -1.78 11.19 15.95
CA ALA A 117 -1.51 11.75 17.27
C ALA A 117 -0.95 13.19 17.19
N ASN A 118 -0.16 13.49 16.16
CA ASN A 118 0.38 14.82 15.88
C ASN A 118 -0.57 15.70 15.04
N GLN A 119 -1.79 15.24 14.77
CA GLN A 119 -2.80 15.96 13.96
C GLN A 119 -2.32 16.32 12.54
N ALA A 120 -1.34 15.61 12.01
CA ALA A 120 -0.86 15.77 10.63
C ALA A 120 -1.80 15.17 9.60
N ILE A 121 -2.60 14.18 10.02
CA ILE A 121 -3.68 13.56 9.21
C ILE A 121 -4.92 13.36 10.08
N PRO A 122 -6.11 13.27 9.47
CA PRO A 122 -7.32 12.92 10.21
C PRO A 122 -7.25 11.49 10.75
N PRO A 123 -8.02 11.18 11.82
CA PRO A 123 -8.16 9.81 12.30
C PRO A 123 -8.78 8.91 11.24
N VAL A 124 -8.18 7.73 11.02
CA VAL A 124 -8.65 6.72 10.07
C VAL A 124 -8.56 5.33 10.69
N VAL A 125 -9.49 4.45 10.32
CA VAL A 125 -9.44 3.02 10.64
C VAL A 125 -8.70 2.29 9.52
N VAL A 126 -7.92 1.24 9.85
CA VAL A 126 -7.29 0.38 8.84
C VAL A 126 -7.74 -1.06 9.06
N ILE A 127 -8.28 -1.67 8.00
CA ILE A 127 -8.70 -3.07 7.94
C ILE A 127 -7.79 -3.79 6.95
N ALA A 128 -6.98 -4.71 7.44
CA ALA A 128 -5.90 -5.31 6.66
C ALA A 128 -5.89 -6.85 6.79
N PRO A 129 -6.56 -7.57 5.88
CA PRO A 129 -6.45 -9.03 5.85
C PRO A 129 -5.03 -9.46 5.48
N HIS A 130 -4.57 -10.54 6.09
CA HIS A 130 -3.31 -11.16 5.72
C HIS A 130 -3.39 -11.66 4.28
N ALA A 131 -2.30 -11.53 3.55
CA ALA A 131 -2.15 -12.13 2.24
C ALA A 131 -2.18 -13.67 2.34
N ALA A 132 -2.58 -14.33 1.26
CA ALA A 132 -2.33 -15.75 1.09
C ALA A 132 -0.81 -16.05 1.11
N PRO A 133 -0.40 -17.28 1.46
CA PRO A 133 1.01 -17.62 1.55
C PRO A 133 1.80 -17.35 0.26
N MET A 134 3.01 -16.88 0.45
CA MET A 134 4.01 -16.76 -0.61
C MET A 134 5.28 -17.45 -0.09
N ASP A 135 5.58 -18.62 -0.60
CA ASP A 135 6.69 -19.43 -0.18
C ASP A 135 7.36 -20.16 -1.37
N HIS A 136 8.23 -21.13 -1.08
CA HIS A 136 8.91 -21.94 -2.09
C HIS A 136 7.97 -22.84 -2.91
N THR A 137 6.70 -23.02 -2.51
CA THR A 137 5.72 -23.85 -3.22
C THR A 137 4.90 -23.04 -4.23
N GLY A 138 4.82 -21.72 -4.08
CA GLY A 138 4.10 -20.84 -4.99
C GLY A 138 3.89 -19.44 -4.45
N ASN A 139 3.31 -18.60 -5.31
CA ASN A 139 2.89 -17.25 -4.98
C ASN A 139 1.36 -17.18 -4.95
N GLU A 140 0.76 -17.74 -3.92
CA GLU A 140 -0.69 -17.77 -3.72
C GLU A 140 -1.27 -16.35 -3.60
N ARG A 141 -0.50 -15.40 -3.06
CA ARG A 141 -0.84 -13.99 -2.98
C ARG A 141 -1.12 -13.38 -4.36
N ALA A 142 -0.27 -13.65 -5.35
CA ALA A 142 -0.46 -13.14 -6.71
C ALA A 142 -1.72 -13.71 -7.36
N LEU A 143 -2.08 -14.97 -7.07
CA LEU A 143 -3.30 -15.61 -7.59
C LEU A 143 -4.58 -14.96 -7.04
N GLU A 144 -4.51 -14.40 -5.83
CA GLU A 144 -5.64 -13.67 -5.22
C GLU A 144 -5.69 -12.20 -5.64
N TYR A 145 -4.54 -11.57 -5.91
CA TYR A 145 -4.44 -10.13 -6.10
C TYR A 145 -4.47 -9.69 -7.56
N LEU A 146 -3.98 -10.52 -8.46
CA LEU A 146 -3.77 -10.11 -9.85
C LEU A 146 -4.78 -10.79 -10.78
N PRO A 147 -5.61 -10.02 -11.49
CA PRO A 147 -6.50 -10.60 -12.50
C PRO A 147 -5.71 -11.26 -13.63
N GLY A 148 -6.24 -12.39 -14.14
CA GLY A 148 -5.60 -13.16 -15.21
C GLY A 148 -4.54 -14.16 -14.75
N PHE A 149 -4.22 -14.26 -13.43
CA PHE A 149 -3.35 -15.30 -12.87
C PHE A 149 -4.17 -16.55 -12.48
N ASP A 150 -5.25 -16.38 -11.74
CA ASP A 150 -6.26 -17.38 -11.44
C ASP A 150 -7.61 -16.67 -11.23
N ASP A 151 -8.44 -16.63 -12.26
CA ASP A 151 -9.69 -15.88 -12.23
C ASP A 151 -10.64 -16.34 -11.10
N GLN A 152 -10.66 -17.64 -10.79
CA GLN A 152 -11.54 -18.16 -9.74
C GLN A 152 -11.07 -17.73 -8.34
N ARG A 153 -9.75 -17.71 -8.11
CA ARG A 153 -9.19 -17.25 -6.82
C ARG A 153 -9.35 -15.75 -6.68
N PHE A 154 -9.05 -15.02 -7.73
CA PHE A 154 -9.24 -13.57 -7.78
C PHE A 154 -10.70 -13.21 -7.50
N ASP A 155 -11.68 -13.83 -8.16
CA ASP A 155 -13.11 -13.57 -7.94
C ASP A 155 -13.57 -13.92 -6.51
N ARG A 156 -13.05 -15.01 -5.92
CA ARG A 156 -13.34 -15.33 -4.53
C ARG A 156 -12.75 -14.28 -3.58
N HIS A 157 -11.52 -13.84 -3.86
CA HIS A 157 -10.88 -12.80 -3.06
C HIS A 157 -11.59 -11.46 -3.20
N GLN A 158 -12.07 -11.09 -4.39
CA GLN A 158 -12.89 -9.88 -4.58
C GLN A 158 -14.16 -9.93 -3.71
N ARG A 159 -14.91 -11.03 -3.71
CA ARG A 159 -16.10 -11.18 -2.86
C ARG A 159 -15.77 -11.09 -1.38
N PHE A 160 -14.71 -11.77 -0.94
CA PHE A 160 -14.24 -11.64 0.43
C PHE A 160 -13.92 -10.18 0.78
N PHE A 161 -13.09 -9.54 -0.02
CA PHE A 161 -12.54 -8.22 0.28
C PHE A 161 -13.59 -7.10 0.19
N VAL A 162 -14.46 -7.16 -0.83
CA VAL A 162 -15.43 -6.09 -1.12
C VAL A 162 -16.74 -6.27 -0.36
N ASP A 163 -17.21 -7.49 -0.17
CA ASP A 163 -18.50 -7.75 0.43
C ASP A 163 -18.36 -8.17 1.90
N GLU A 164 -17.71 -9.33 2.18
CA GLU A 164 -17.66 -9.87 3.53
C GLU A 164 -16.86 -8.98 4.49
N LEU A 165 -15.67 -8.55 4.09
CA LEU A 165 -14.79 -7.72 4.93
C LEU A 165 -15.38 -6.33 5.19
N SER A 166 -16.01 -5.72 4.18
CA SER A 166 -16.67 -4.43 4.34
C SER A 166 -17.84 -4.52 5.30
N GLN A 167 -18.74 -5.48 5.10
CA GLN A 167 -19.90 -5.67 5.98
C GLN A 167 -19.45 -5.92 7.42
N TRP A 168 -18.51 -6.84 7.62
CA TRP A 168 -17.98 -7.13 8.96
C TRP A 168 -17.38 -5.90 9.64
N SER A 169 -16.61 -5.10 8.90
CA SER A 169 -15.97 -3.93 9.49
C SER A 169 -16.95 -2.80 9.81
N GLU A 170 -18.01 -2.66 9.03
CA GLU A 170 -19.12 -1.73 9.32
C GLU A 170 -19.87 -2.12 10.61
N GLU A 171 -20.19 -3.42 10.76
CA GLU A 171 -20.92 -3.95 11.91
C GLU A 171 -20.09 -3.92 13.21
N GLU A 172 -18.79 -4.28 13.15
CA GLU A 172 -17.95 -4.43 14.33
C GLU A 172 -17.26 -3.13 14.78
N PHE A 173 -16.90 -2.25 13.85
CA PHE A 173 -16.09 -1.06 14.14
C PHE A 173 -16.77 0.26 13.78
N GLY A 174 -17.98 0.25 13.23
CA GLY A 174 -18.72 1.45 12.87
C GLY A 174 -17.97 2.34 11.88
N VAL A 175 -17.25 1.73 10.93
CA VAL A 175 -16.58 2.50 9.87
C VAL A 175 -17.59 3.04 8.86
N SER A 176 -17.24 4.13 8.19
CA SER A 176 -18.14 4.76 7.22
C SER A 176 -18.49 3.84 6.06
N ASP A 177 -19.77 3.79 5.70
CA ASP A 177 -20.29 3.14 4.50
C ASP A 177 -20.30 4.10 3.29
N ALA A 178 -20.08 5.39 3.50
CA ALA A 178 -20.04 6.39 2.46
C ALA A 178 -18.76 6.23 1.61
N ARG A 179 -18.95 6.15 0.30
CA ARG A 179 -17.90 5.91 -0.69
C ARG A 179 -16.70 6.87 -0.52
N GLU A 180 -16.95 8.15 -0.31
CA GLU A 180 -15.94 9.20 -0.16
C GLU A 180 -15.03 9.02 1.06
N PHE A 181 -15.48 8.26 2.05
CA PHE A 181 -14.69 7.92 3.26
C PHE A 181 -14.06 6.52 3.20
N ARG A 182 -14.04 5.88 2.03
CA ARG A 182 -13.44 4.56 1.83
C ARG A 182 -12.27 4.64 0.86
N ALA A 183 -11.14 4.09 1.28
CA ALA A 183 -9.99 3.86 0.41
C ALA A 183 -9.64 2.39 0.33
N ILE A 184 -9.12 1.98 -0.84
CA ILE A 184 -8.40 0.73 -0.99
C ILE A 184 -6.92 1.03 -1.15
N PHE A 185 -6.05 0.27 -0.46
CA PHE A 185 -4.61 0.47 -0.45
C PHE A 185 -3.83 -0.80 -0.73
N GLY A 186 -2.76 -0.68 -1.52
CA GLY A 186 -1.81 -1.76 -1.74
C GLY A 186 -0.51 -1.31 -2.37
N CYS A 187 0.53 -2.15 -2.22
CA CYS A 187 1.85 -1.96 -2.78
C CYS A 187 2.26 -3.18 -3.61
N SER A 188 3.04 -2.97 -4.68
CA SER A 188 3.51 -4.07 -5.54
C SER A 188 2.32 -4.83 -6.17
N ASP A 189 2.21 -6.16 -5.98
CA ASP A 189 1.01 -6.92 -6.40
C ASP A 189 -0.27 -6.38 -5.72
N GLY A 190 -0.16 -5.90 -4.46
CA GLY A 190 -1.26 -5.25 -3.77
C GLY A 190 -1.73 -3.95 -4.45
N ALA A 191 -0.83 -3.23 -5.14
CA ALA A 191 -1.22 -2.08 -5.95
C ALA A 191 -2.03 -2.52 -7.18
N GLY A 192 -1.65 -3.63 -7.80
CA GLY A 192 -2.45 -4.27 -8.86
C GLY A 192 -3.85 -4.63 -8.38
N HIS A 193 -3.95 -5.23 -7.19
CA HIS A 193 -5.23 -5.52 -6.53
C HIS A 193 -6.05 -4.25 -6.30
N ALA A 194 -5.44 -3.19 -5.74
CA ALA A 194 -6.12 -1.94 -5.45
C ALA A 194 -6.68 -1.29 -6.72
N LEU A 195 -5.91 -1.26 -7.80
CA LEU A 195 -6.32 -0.72 -9.10
C LEU A 195 -7.45 -1.56 -9.73
N ALA A 196 -7.34 -2.87 -9.70
CA ALA A 196 -8.39 -3.77 -10.22
C ALA A 196 -9.69 -3.62 -9.42
N THR A 197 -9.61 -3.69 -8.09
CA THR A 197 -10.78 -3.58 -7.21
C THR A 197 -11.43 -2.19 -7.31
N GLY A 198 -10.64 -1.12 -7.32
CA GLY A 198 -11.13 0.25 -7.48
C GLY A 198 -11.84 0.47 -8.83
N SER A 199 -11.34 -0.18 -9.89
CA SER A 199 -11.97 -0.15 -11.21
C SER A 199 -13.29 -0.94 -11.25
N MET A 200 -13.29 -2.16 -10.72
CA MET A 200 -14.45 -3.07 -10.77
C MET A 200 -15.59 -2.60 -9.84
N HIS A 201 -15.27 -2.01 -8.69
CA HIS A 201 -16.20 -1.65 -7.63
C HIS A 201 -16.27 -0.14 -7.38
N ARG A 202 -16.38 0.65 -8.45
CA ARG A 202 -16.37 2.13 -8.46
C ARG A 202 -17.30 2.80 -7.46
N GLY A 203 -18.44 2.18 -7.19
CA GLY A 203 -19.41 2.69 -6.21
C GLY A 203 -19.01 2.47 -4.75
N ARG A 204 -17.94 1.69 -4.48
CA ARG A 204 -17.54 1.30 -3.13
C ARG A 204 -16.43 2.16 -2.54
N TYR A 205 -15.52 2.69 -3.37
CA TYR A 205 -14.33 3.40 -2.92
C TYR A 205 -14.25 4.79 -3.54
N GLY A 206 -14.02 5.82 -2.72
CA GLY A 206 -13.72 7.18 -3.18
C GLY A 206 -12.24 7.35 -3.54
N HIS A 207 -11.37 6.54 -2.93
CA HIS A 207 -9.92 6.61 -3.13
C HIS A 207 -9.32 5.24 -3.42
N CYS A 208 -8.37 5.20 -4.37
CA CYS A 208 -7.52 4.06 -4.67
C CYS A 208 -6.06 4.48 -4.46
N ILE A 209 -5.37 3.87 -3.51
CA ILE A 209 -3.98 4.18 -3.16
C ILE A 209 -3.13 3.00 -3.63
N ALA A 210 -2.36 3.19 -4.70
CA ALA A 210 -1.61 2.12 -5.36
C ALA A 210 -0.15 2.53 -5.55
N PHE A 211 0.75 1.89 -4.79
CA PHE A 211 2.17 2.22 -4.81
C PHE A 211 2.98 1.14 -5.49
N SER A 212 3.88 1.56 -6.38
CA SER A 212 4.79 0.68 -7.12
C SER A 212 4.05 -0.45 -7.84
N ALA A 213 3.06 -0.10 -8.68
CA ALA A 213 2.31 -1.08 -9.46
C ALA A 213 3.24 -1.83 -10.43
N GLY A 214 3.18 -3.17 -10.40
CA GLY A 214 4.02 -4.01 -11.26
C GLY A 214 3.45 -4.25 -12.65
N MET A 215 2.14 -4.01 -12.84
CA MET A 215 1.44 -4.20 -14.11
C MET A 215 0.96 -2.85 -14.67
N PRO A 216 1.27 -2.51 -15.92
CA PRO A 216 0.73 -1.32 -16.57
C PRO A 216 -0.79 -1.47 -16.82
N PRO A 217 -1.49 -0.38 -17.15
CA PRO A 217 -2.88 -0.45 -17.57
C PRO A 217 -3.02 -1.31 -18.83
N GLY A 218 -4.09 -2.10 -18.91
CA GLY A 218 -4.32 -3.02 -20.02
C GLY A 218 -5.65 -3.75 -19.86
N GLU A 219 -5.87 -4.76 -20.71
CA GLU A 219 -7.13 -5.52 -20.74
C GLU A 219 -7.47 -6.21 -19.43
N GLN A 220 -6.47 -6.58 -18.63
CA GLN A 220 -6.66 -7.26 -17.35
C GLN A 220 -7.26 -6.32 -16.28
N ILE A 221 -7.06 -5.01 -16.39
CA ILE A 221 -7.65 -4.02 -15.50
C ILE A 221 -8.37 -2.98 -16.37
N ALA A 222 -9.61 -3.30 -16.71
CA ALA A 222 -10.47 -2.44 -17.53
C ALA A 222 -10.95 -1.24 -16.72
N TRP A 223 -10.18 -0.17 -16.74
CA TRP A 223 -10.53 1.07 -16.04
C TRP A 223 -11.61 1.85 -16.80
N ASN A 224 -12.64 2.28 -16.08
CA ASN A 224 -13.63 3.22 -16.57
C ASN A 224 -13.61 4.49 -15.72
N ALA A 225 -13.38 5.64 -16.34
CA ALA A 225 -13.27 6.92 -15.65
C ALA A 225 -14.58 7.38 -14.99
N ASP A 226 -15.73 6.96 -15.54
CA ASP A 226 -17.03 7.33 -14.98
C ASP A 226 -17.26 6.70 -13.61
N GLY A 227 -17.35 7.54 -12.59
CA GLY A 227 -17.47 7.12 -11.19
C GLY A 227 -16.21 6.46 -10.61
N ALA A 228 -15.06 6.55 -11.26
CA ALA A 228 -13.79 6.01 -10.73
C ALA A 228 -13.39 6.68 -9.41
N PRO A 229 -12.66 5.98 -8.53
CA PRO A 229 -12.05 6.59 -7.36
C PRO A 229 -10.97 7.60 -7.77
N PHE A 230 -10.63 8.53 -6.87
CA PHE A 230 -9.40 9.31 -6.99
C PHE A 230 -8.21 8.38 -6.79
N VAL A 231 -7.25 8.36 -7.73
CA VAL A 231 -6.10 7.45 -7.67
C VAL A 231 -4.86 8.15 -7.15
N HIS A 232 -4.28 7.62 -6.06
CA HIS A 232 -3.01 8.07 -5.51
C HIS A 232 -1.93 7.06 -5.93
N LEU A 233 -1.00 7.51 -6.76
CA LEU A 233 0.12 6.70 -7.26
C LEU A 233 1.43 7.18 -6.63
N CYS A 234 2.32 6.23 -6.34
CA CYS A 234 3.70 6.52 -5.97
C CYS A 234 4.61 5.45 -6.56
N ALA A 235 5.78 5.85 -7.06
CA ALA A 235 6.84 4.93 -7.47
C ALA A 235 8.23 5.55 -7.27
N GLY A 236 9.21 4.67 -7.06
CA GLY A 236 10.61 5.05 -6.94
C GLY A 236 11.35 5.02 -8.27
N THR A 237 12.14 6.05 -8.55
CA THR A 237 12.96 6.11 -9.78
C THR A 237 14.07 5.06 -9.84
N LEU A 238 14.34 4.36 -8.73
CA LEU A 238 15.33 3.28 -8.61
C LEU A 238 14.70 1.87 -8.68
N GLU A 239 13.42 1.77 -9.01
CA GLU A 239 12.69 0.53 -9.28
C GLU A 239 12.15 0.51 -10.75
N PRO A 240 13.00 0.41 -11.77
CA PRO A 240 12.68 0.82 -13.15
C PRO A 240 11.42 0.15 -13.72
N GLY A 241 11.20 -1.14 -13.49
CA GLY A 241 10.01 -1.84 -14.00
C GLY A 241 8.72 -1.35 -13.33
N PHE A 242 8.71 -1.20 -12.02
CA PHE A 242 7.56 -0.71 -11.25
C PHE A 242 7.31 0.77 -11.49
N HIS A 243 8.39 1.57 -11.57
CA HIS A 243 8.29 2.97 -11.92
C HIS A 243 7.61 3.14 -13.28
N GLN A 244 8.12 2.45 -14.30
CA GLN A 244 7.60 2.52 -15.66
C GLN A 244 6.11 2.10 -15.74
N ALA A 245 5.72 1.03 -15.04
CA ALA A 245 4.33 0.58 -15.02
C ALA A 245 3.42 1.59 -14.28
N THR A 246 3.89 2.17 -13.16
CA THR A 246 3.13 3.18 -12.41
C THR A 246 3.02 4.50 -13.19
N GLU A 247 4.07 4.92 -13.88
CA GLU A 247 4.06 6.08 -14.78
C GLU A 247 3.07 5.87 -15.93
N ALA A 248 3.02 4.66 -16.50
CA ALA A 248 2.04 4.30 -17.53
C ALA A 248 0.60 4.43 -17.00
N TRP A 249 0.34 4.04 -15.73
CA TRP A 249 -0.94 4.29 -15.08
C TRP A 249 -1.26 5.78 -14.96
N ALA A 250 -0.32 6.61 -14.51
CA ALA A 250 -0.52 8.05 -14.40
C ALA A 250 -0.84 8.68 -15.76
N ALA A 251 -0.09 8.34 -16.79
CA ALA A 251 -0.32 8.81 -18.17
C ALA A 251 -1.69 8.35 -18.70
N TRP A 252 -2.07 7.10 -18.44
CA TRP A 252 -3.34 6.55 -18.87
C TRP A 252 -4.54 7.21 -18.16
N LEU A 253 -4.46 7.40 -16.84
CA LEU A 253 -5.47 8.10 -16.06
C LEU A 253 -5.62 9.56 -16.52
N HIS A 254 -4.50 10.24 -16.80
CA HIS A 254 -4.52 11.59 -17.36
C HIS A 254 -5.25 11.64 -18.72
N PHE A 255 -4.90 10.72 -19.63
CA PHE A 255 -5.54 10.63 -20.95
C PHE A 255 -7.05 10.43 -20.87
N HIS A 256 -7.50 9.62 -19.91
CA HIS A 256 -8.93 9.34 -19.66
C HIS A 256 -9.62 10.35 -18.72
N SER A 257 -8.97 11.47 -18.39
CA SER A 257 -9.50 12.49 -17.48
C SER A 257 -9.94 11.93 -16.12
N SER A 258 -9.35 10.83 -15.66
CA SER A 258 -9.58 10.27 -14.34
C SER A 258 -8.80 11.04 -13.28
N PRO A 259 -9.42 11.41 -12.15
CA PRO A 259 -8.74 12.16 -11.10
C PRO A 259 -7.64 11.32 -10.46
N HIS A 260 -6.42 11.85 -10.44
CA HIS A 260 -5.26 11.15 -9.87
C HIS A 260 -4.16 12.10 -9.38
N HIS A 261 -3.27 11.58 -8.55
CA HIS A 261 -2.01 12.22 -8.17
C HIS A 261 -0.90 11.19 -8.27
N PHE A 262 0.22 11.57 -8.86
CA PHE A 262 1.41 10.72 -8.96
C PHE A 262 2.59 11.37 -8.28
N THR A 263 3.20 10.65 -7.32
CA THR A 263 4.42 11.06 -6.62
C THR A 263 5.58 10.19 -7.09
N GLU A 264 6.63 10.83 -7.61
CA GLU A 264 7.92 10.20 -7.83
C GLU A 264 8.85 10.43 -6.65
N ARG A 265 9.59 9.38 -6.27
CA ARG A 265 10.59 9.46 -5.21
C ARG A 265 11.91 8.84 -5.68
N VAL A 266 13.03 9.38 -5.21
CA VAL A 266 14.34 8.76 -5.45
C VAL A 266 14.54 7.63 -4.45
N CYS A 267 13.88 6.51 -4.73
CA CYS A 267 13.82 5.32 -3.89
C CYS A 267 13.74 4.05 -4.75
N GLY A 268 14.08 2.90 -4.21
CA GLY A 268 13.86 1.60 -4.82
C GLY A 268 12.48 1.02 -4.49
N HIS A 269 12.26 -0.25 -4.84
CA HIS A 269 11.08 -1.03 -4.44
C HIS A 269 11.17 -1.34 -2.94
N ASP A 270 10.82 -0.37 -2.12
CA ASP A 270 11.18 -0.36 -0.70
C ASP A 270 10.03 0.13 0.17
N LEU A 271 9.82 -0.57 1.27
CA LEU A 271 8.85 -0.25 2.31
C LEU A 271 8.96 1.22 2.78
N ILE A 272 10.18 1.78 2.82
CA ILE A 272 10.41 3.15 3.31
C ILE A 272 9.61 4.19 2.52
N GLN A 273 9.61 4.10 1.18
CA GLN A 273 8.85 5.04 0.37
C GLN A 273 7.34 4.92 0.62
N TRP A 274 6.85 3.68 0.79
CA TRP A 274 5.43 3.41 0.93
C TRP A 274 4.89 3.89 2.29
N ILE A 275 5.61 3.61 3.38
CA ILE A 275 5.21 4.06 4.72
C ILE A 275 5.27 5.58 4.87
N GLU A 276 6.13 6.26 4.11
CA GLU A 276 6.22 7.73 4.13
C GLU A 276 5.20 8.41 3.20
N GLU A 277 4.74 7.73 2.15
CA GLU A 277 3.78 8.31 1.21
C GLU A 277 2.32 8.08 1.63
N LEU A 278 2.02 6.99 2.35
CA LEU A 278 0.65 6.68 2.75
C LEU A 278 0.00 7.80 3.58
N PRO A 279 0.63 8.40 4.63
CA PRO A 279 0.03 9.52 5.35
C PRO A 279 -0.26 10.73 4.47
N LYS A 280 0.58 11.02 3.47
CA LYS A 280 0.37 12.12 2.53
C LYS A 280 -0.83 11.85 1.62
N SER A 281 -1.01 10.62 1.19
CA SER A 281 -2.18 10.21 0.41
C SER A 281 -3.47 10.35 1.23
N ILE A 282 -3.43 10.01 2.52
CA ILE A 282 -4.54 10.21 3.46
C ILE A 282 -4.84 11.69 3.67
N ALA A 283 -3.81 12.52 3.83
CA ALA A 283 -3.99 13.97 3.94
C ALA A 283 -4.67 14.57 2.69
N ARG A 284 -4.29 14.09 1.49
CA ARG A 284 -4.94 14.52 0.24
C ARG A 284 -6.38 14.01 0.12
N ALA A 285 -6.66 12.81 0.64
CA ALA A 285 -8.00 12.22 0.57
C ALA A 285 -8.99 12.92 1.52
N TRP A 286 -8.56 13.17 2.76
CA TRP A 286 -9.48 13.54 3.83
C TRP A 286 -8.96 14.69 4.73
N GLY A 287 -7.78 15.24 4.46
CA GLY A 287 -7.25 16.40 5.17
C GLY A 287 -8.09 17.66 4.91
N GLN A 288 -8.12 18.58 5.88
CA GLN A 288 -8.88 19.84 5.76
C GLN A 288 -8.18 20.88 4.90
N ASP A 289 -6.89 20.69 4.58
CA ASP A 289 -6.14 21.59 3.70
C ASP A 289 -5.02 20.79 3.01
N PRO A 290 -4.91 20.84 1.67
CA PRO A 290 -3.81 20.14 1.01
C PRO A 290 -2.51 20.80 1.44
N MET A 291 -1.67 20.06 2.12
CA MET A 291 -0.28 20.48 2.33
C MET A 291 0.34 20.70 0.93
N THR A 292 0.40 21.96 0.54
CA THR A 292 1.08 22.46 -0.66
C THR A 292 2.57 22.17 -0.65
#